data_d0feabb59cb3e275943b3be3a7a662ce
#
_entry.id   d0feabb59cb3e275943b3be3a7a662ce
#
_cell.length_a   1.000
_cell.length_b   1.000
_cell.length_c   1.000
_cell.angle_alpha   90.00
_cell.angle_beta   90.00
_cell.angle_gamma   90.00
#
_symmetry.space_group_name_H-M   'P 1'
#
loop_
_entity.id
_entity.type
_entity.pdbx_description
1 polymer ?
#
loop_
_entity_poly.entity_id
_entity_poly.type
_entity_poly.pdbx_seq_one_letter_code
_entity_poly.pdbx_strand_id
1 'polypeptide(L)'
;QKKVKTQSWYEVNLAQLESVEISTRAKKKLELRDYLLSHPESASLASLLESYSREQVNFFVEQGAVSIVQKEVQRSAAYFEGIEASQPLELNPEQRQARDAVVSAIGSHQPPFLLQGITGSGKTEVYLQIIQGALDKGKTAILLVPEISLTPQMTERFIARFGDKVAILHSGLSNGEKYDE
;
A
#
# COMPACT_ATOMS: atom_id res chain seq x y z
N GLN A 1 -8.98 21.06 8.72
CA GLN A 1 -9.35 19.68 8.30
C GLN A 1 -8.53 19.38 7.05
N LYS A 2 -7.61 18.41 7.14
CA LYS A 2 -6.85 17.92 5.98
C LYS A 2 -7.77 17.02 5.14
N LYS A 3 -7.85 17.29 3.84
CA LYS A 3 -8.64 16.48 2.91
C LYS A 3 -7.85 15.22 2.57
N VAL A 4 -8.43 14.06 2.84
CA VAL A 4 -7.98 12.76 2.33
C VAL A 4 -7.99 12.84 0.79
N LYS A 5 -6.93 12.38 0.13
CA LYS A 5 -6.92 12.35 -1.33
C LYS A 5 -7.80 11.21 -1.80
N THR A 6 -8.89 11.56 -2.46
CA THR A 6 -9.76 10.60 -3.12
C THR A 6 -9.49 10.59 -4.62
N GLN A 7 -9.58 9.43 -5.22
CA GLN A 7 -9.57 9.25 -6.67
C GLN A 7 -10.94 8.74 -7.11
N SER A 8 -11.43 9.26 -8.23
CA SER A 8 -12.68 8.80 -8.82
C SER A 8 -12.46 7.45 -9.50
N TRP A 9 -13.27 6.48 -9.14
CA TRP A 9 -13.34 5.16 -9.75
C TRP A 9 -14.70 4.98 -10.40
N TYR A 10 -14.80 4.12 -11.39
CA TYR A 10 -16.07 3.70 -11.95
C TYR A 10 -16.37 2.25 -11.55
N GLU A 11 -17.65 1.97 -11.38
CA GLU A 11 -18.18 0.64 -11.14
C GLU A 11 -19.27 0.36 -12.16
N VAL A 12 -19.29 -0.86 -12.71
CA VAL A 12 -20.19 -1.27 -13.78
C VAL A 12 -21.35 -2.07 -13.23
N ASN A 13 -22.56 -1.67 -13.54
CA ASN A 13 -23.77 -2.49 -13.33
C ASN A 13 -24.08 -3.23 -14.63
N LEU A 14 -23.65 -4.50 -14.71
CA LEU A 14 -23.77 -5.32 -15.91
C LEU A 14 -25.23 -5.47 -16.38
N ALA A 15 -26.16 -5.73 -15.46
CA ALA A 15 -27.58 -5.92 -15.80
C ALA A 15 -28.17 -4.67 -16.43
N GLN A 16 -27.81 -3.50 -15.90
CA GLN A 16 -28.27 -2.23 -16.46
C GLN A 16 -27.57 -1.90 -17.77
N LEU A 17 -26.27 -2.20 -17.88
CA LEU A 17 -25.46 -1.95 -19.07
C LEU A 17 -25.96 -2.74 -20.29
N GLU A 18 -26.38 -3.99 -20.11
CA GLU A 18 -26.97 -4.83 -21.16
C GLU A 18 -28.33 -4.26 -21.66
N SER A 19 -29.08 -3.59 -20.79
CA SER A 19 -30.38 -3.02 -21.11
C SER A 19 -30.33 -1.63 -21.76
N VAL A 20 -29.15 -0.99 -21.81
CA VAL A 20 -29.01 0.36 -22.38
C VAL A 20 -29.19 0.34 -23.90
N GLU A 21 -30.19 1.02 -24.37
CA GLU A 21 -30.41 1.24 -25.80
C GLU A 21 -29.48 2.30 -26.36
N ILE A 22 -28.67 1.94 -27.36
CA ILE A 22 -27.72 2.83 -28.02
C ILE A 22 -27.99 2.85 -29.50
N SER A 23 -28.14 4.05 -30.08
CA SER A 23 -28.28 4.19 -31.52
C SER A 23 -27.10 3.59 -32.27
N THR A 24 -27.33 2.82 -33.31
CA THR A 24 -26.33 2.22 -34.20
C THR A 24 -25.36 3.22 -34.82
N ARG A 25 -25.75 4.50 -34.86
CA ARG A 25 -24.94 5.62 -35.37
C ARG A 25 -23.93 6.11 -34.31
N ALA A 26 -24.13 5.81 -33.03
CA ALA A 26 -23.27 6.24 -31.93
C ALA A 26 -22.12 5.26 -31.68
N LYS A 27 -21.26 5.04 -32.69
CA LYS A 27 -20.18 4.05 -32.68
C LYS A 27 -19.33 4.07 -31.42
N LYS A 28 -18.87 5.24 -30.98
CA LYS A 28 -18.03 5.38 -29.79
C LYS A 28 -18.74 5.01 -28.48
N LYS A 29 -20.06 5.18 -28.38
CA LYS A 29 -20.83 4.71 -27.21
C LYS A 29 -20.97 3.18 -27.24
N LEU A 30 -21.09 2.58 -28.42
CA LEU A 30 -21.09 1.13 -28.60
C LEU A 30 -19.73 0.53 -28.22
N GLU A 31 -18.63 1.14 -28.66
CA GLU A 31 -17.27 0.73 -28.30
C GLU A 31 -17.05 0.80 -26.77
N LEU A 32 -17.49 1.88 -26.12
CA LEU A 32 -17.40 2.01 -24.66
C LEU A 32 -18.25 0.95 -23.94
N ARG A 33 -19.47 0.65 -24.42
CA ARG A 33 -20.29 -0.42 -23.87
C ARG A 33 -19.60 -1.76 -23.94
N ASP A 34 -19.05 -2.10 -25.12
CA ASP A 34 -18.37 -3.38 -25.34
C ASP A 34 -17.10 -3.50 -24.50
N TYR A 35 -16.38 -2.40 -24.30
CA TYR A 35 -15.26 -2.31 -23.38
C TYR A 35 -15.71 -2.59 -21.93
N LEU A 36 -16.75 -1.93 -21.44
CA LEU A 36 -17.27 -2.08 -20.08
C LEU A 36 -17.83 -3.49 -19.82
N LEU A 37 -18.43 -4.13 -20.82
CA LEU A 37 -18.87 -5.52 -20.74
C LEU A 37 -17.70 -6.49 -20.63
N SER A 38 -16.58 -6.21 -21.32
CA SER A 38 -15.38 -7.02 -21.29
C SER A 38 -14.52 -6.80 -20.04
N HIS A 39 -14.68 -5.63 -19.37
CA HIS A 39 -13.90 -5.22 -18.20
C HIS A 39 -14.84 -4.73 -17.10
N PRO A 40 -15.62 -5.63 -16.49
CA PRO A 40 -16.64 -5.26 -15.50
C PRO A 40 -16.07 -4.84 -14.15
N GLU A 41 -14.77 -5.00 -13.96
CA GLU A 41 -14.10 -4.67 -12.70
C GLU A 41 -14.01 -3.15 -12.50
N SER A 42 -14.13 -2.74 -11.23
CA SER A 42 -13.95 -1.34 -10.84
C SER A 42 -12.52 -0.90 -11.15
N ALA A 43 -12.39 0.24 -11.85
CA ALA A 43 -11.10 0.81 -12.19
C ALA A 43 -11.10 2.33 -12.09
N SER A 44 -9.92 2.96 -12.24
CA SER A 44 -9.76 4.41 -12.18
C SER A 44 -10.54 5.09 -13.32
N LEU A 45 -11.35 6.10 -12.95
CA LEU A 45 -12.04 6.92 -13.94
C LEU A 45 -11.05 7.64 -14.87
N ALA A 46 -9.86 8.00 -14.38
CA ALA A 46 -8.84 8.65 -15.18
C ALA A 46 -8.38 7.76 -16.35
N SER A 47 -8.15 6.47 -16.11
CA SER A 47 -7.76 5.53 -17.18
C SER A 47 -8.85 5.36 -18.24
N LEU A 48 -10.12 5.37 -17.84
CA LEU A 48 -11.22 5.29 -18.79
C LEU A 48 -11.29 6.57 -19.67
N LEU A 49 -10.99 7.74 -19.07
CA LEU A 49 -11.02 9.03 -19.77
C LEU A 49 -9.82 9.25 -20.71
N GLU A 50 -8.78 8.42 -20.66
CA GLU A 50 -7.70 8.42 -21.66
C GLU A 50 -8.20 7.95 -23.03
N SER A 51 -9.16 7.03 -23.06
CA SER A 51 -9.70 6.45 -24.30
C SER A 51 -11.08 6.96 -24.67
N TYR A 52 -11.88 7.41 -23.70
CA TYR A 52 -13.27 7.84 -23.91
C TYR A 52 -13.53 9.23 -23.34
N SER A 53 -14.41 9.99 -24.01
CA SER A 53 -14.74 11.34 -23.52
C SER A 53 -15.66 11.30 -22.29
N ARG A 54 -15.57 12.36 -21.47
CA ARG A 54 -16.43 12.53 -20.30
C ARG A 54 -17.92 12.44 -20.63
N GLU A 55 -18.32 12.97 -21.78
CA GLU A 55 -19.70 12.94 -22.26
C GLU A 55 -20.19 11.49 -22.51
N GLN A 56 -19.32 10.65 -23.08
CA GLN A 56 -19.65 9.24 -23.34
C GLN A 56 -19.82 8.48 -22.03
N VAL A 57 -18.94 8.70 -21.06
CA VAL A 57 -19.04 8.08 -19.72
C VAL A 57 -20.30 8.56 -19.00
N ASN A 58 -20.58 9.87 -19.01
CA ASN A 58 -21.76 10.45 -18.38
C ASN A 58 -23.06 9.88 -18.94
N PHE A 59 -23.12 9.57 -20.22
CA PHE A 59 -24.27 8.89 -20.80
C PHE A 59 -24.60 7.58 -20.07
N PHE A 60 -23.61 6.74 -19.76
CA PHE A 60 -23.83 5.50 -19.02
C PHE A 60 -24.10 5.73 -17.54
N VAL A 61 -23.58 6.80 -16.97
CA VAL A 61 -23.89 7.20 -15.58
C VAL A 61 -25.36 7.61 -15.47
N GLU A 62 -25.88 8.40 -16.40
CA GLU A 62 -27.29 8.82 -16.47
C GLU A 62 -28.26 7.64 -16.67
N GLN A 63 -27.81 6.61 -17.36
CA GLN A 63 -28.57 5.36 -17.54
C GLN A 63 -28.43 4.39 -16.33
N GLY A 64 -27.65 4.73 -15.30
CA GLY A 64 -27.43 3.87 -14.15
C GLY A 64 -26.57 2.62 -14.43
N ALA A 65 -25.97 2.53 -15.64
CA ALA A 65 -25.08 1.44 -16.04
C ALA A 65 -23.65 1.58 -15.50
N VAL A 66 -23.26 2.81 -15.15
CA VAL A 66 -21.97 3.12 -14.53
C VAL A 66 -22.22 4.02 -13.32
N SER A 67 -21.55 3.75 -12.20
CA SER A 67 -21.53 4.65 -11.05
C SER A 67 -20.11 5.17 -10.83
N ILE A 68 -19.99 6.43 -10.43
CA ILE A 68 -18.69 7.04 -10.08
C ILE A 68 -18.59 7.08 -8.56
N VAL A 69 -17.62 6.38 -8.02
CA VAL A 69 -17.35 6.31 -6.57
C VAL A 69 -16.02 6.98 -6.25
N GLN A 70 -15.94 7.61 -5.09
CA GLN A 70 -14.67 8.16 -4.58
C GLN A 70 -14.02 7.10 -3.70
N LYS A 71 -12.85 6.61 -4.10
CA LYS A 71 -12.03 5.72 -3.27
C LYS A 71 -10.84 6.48 -2.72
N GLU A 72 -10.53 6.25 -1.46
CA GLU A 72 -9.30 6.77 -0.86
C GLU A 72 -8.09 6.13 -1.52
N VAL A 73 -7.14 6.96 -1.92
CA VAL A 73 -5.87 6.48 -2.51
C VAL A 73 -4.81 6.56 -1.44
N GLN A 74 -4.39 5.42 -0.94
CA GLN A 74 -3.15 5.33 -0.17
C GLN A 74 -1.97 5.50 -1.13
N ARG A 75 -1.16 6.53 -0.92
CA ARG A 75 -0.01 6.86 -1.76
C ARG A 75 1.19 5.95 -1.52
N SER A 76 1.16 5.19 -0.41
CA SER A 76 2.19 4.23 -0.03
C SER A 76 2.30 3.00 -0.96
N ALA A 77 1.28 2.72 -1.77
CA ALA A 77 1.24 1.54 -2.64
C ALA A 77 2.43 1.44 -3.62
N ALA A 78 3.01 2.58 -4.05
CA ALA A 78 4.14 2.59 -4.97
C ALA A 78 5.43 1.97 -4.40
N TYR A 79 5.58 1.93 -3.07
CA TYR A 79 6.75 1.31 -2.42
C TYR A 79 6.66 -0.21 -2.35
N PHE A 80 5.48 -0.80 -2.54
CA PHE A 80 5.24 -2.23 -2.35
C PHE A 80 5.26 -3.04 -3.66
N GLU A 81 5.24 -2.37 -4.82
CA GLU A 81 5.21 -3.05 -6.11
C GLU A 81 6.52 -3.80 -6.38
N GLY A 82 6.41 -5.11 -6.64
CA GLY A 82 7.54 -5.96 -7.04
C GLY A 82 8.46 -6.44 -5.92
N ILE A 83 8.17 -6.16 -4.64
CA ILE A 83 8.96 -6.65 -3.52
C ILE A 83 8.44 -8.00 -3.08
N GLU A 84 9.26 -9.05 -3.23
CA GLU A 84 8.94 -10.40 -2.78
C GLU A 84 9.03 -10.51 -1.25
N ALA A 85 8.08 -11.24 -0.64
CA ALA A 85 8.07 -11.47 0.79
C ALA A 85 9.31 -12.26 1.23
N SER A 86 10.01 -11.78 2.27
CA SER A 86 11.20 -12.44 2.83
C SER A 86 10.86 -13.24 4.08
N GLN A 87 11.57 -14.34 4.26
CA GLN A 87 11.51 -15.15 5.48
C GLN A 87 12.60 -14.73 6.49
N PRO A 88 12.37 -14.94 7.80
CA PRO A 88 13.39 -14.72 8.82
C PRO A 88 14.64 -15.54 8.55
N LEU A 89 15.79 -14.89 8.62
CA LEU A 89 17.07 -15.59 8.55
C LEU A 89 17.40 -16.28 9.87
N GLU A 90 18.17 -17.36 9.81
CA GLU A 90 18.66 -18.02 11.01
C GLU A 90 19.66 -17.12 11.75
N LEU A 91 19.40 -16.89 13.03
CA LEU A 91 20.28 -16.12 13.90
C LEU A 91 21.37 -17.01 14.48
N ASN A 92 22.58 -16.49 14.55
CA ASN A 92 23.62 -17.12 15.34
C ASN A 92 23.30 -17.07 16.85
N PRO A 93 24.01 -17.80 17.72
CA PRO A 93 23.72 -17.86 19.15
C PRO A 93 23.68 -16.48 19.83
N GLU A 94 24.62 -15.60 19.52
CA GLU A 94 24.72 -14.25 20.11
C GLU A 94 23.55 -13.35 19.66
N GLN A 95 23.23 -13.37 18.39
CA GLN A 95 22.08 -12.64 17.82
C GLN A 95 20.77 -13.12 18.41
N ARG A 96 20.62 -14.44 18.58
CA ARG A 96 19.44 -15.06 19.19
C ARG A 96 19.30 -14.64 20.65
N GLN A 97 20.39 -14.68 21.42
CA GLN A 97 20.41 -14.22 22.80
C GLN A 97 20.00 -12.75 22.91
N ALA A 98 20.52 -11.88 22.05
CA ALA A 98 20.17 -10.47 22.02
C ALA A 98 18.68 -10.26 21.69
N ARG A 99 18.16 -10.94 20.65
CA ARG A 99 16.75 -10.91 20.27
C ARG A 99 15.86 -11.36 21.43
N ASP A 100 16.15 -12.51 22.05
CA ASP A 100 15.34 -13.11 23.12
C ASP A 100 15.31 -12.24 24.37
N ALA A 101 16.44 -11.63 24.73
CA ALA A 101 16.49 -10.67 25.83
C ALA A 101 15.56 -9.48 25.64
N VAL A 102 15.54 -8.88 24.44
CA VAL A 102 14.68 -7.75 24.14
C VAL A 102 13.21 -8.18 24.04
N VAL A 103 12.91 -9.26 23.32
CA VAL A 103 11.54 -9.73 23.12
C VAL A 103 10.88 -10.14 24.44
N SER A 104 11.62 -10.77 25.36
CA SER A 104 11.09 -11.11 26.69
C SER A 104 10.80 -9.89 27.56
N ALA A 105 11.51 -8.79 27.36
CA ALA A 105 11.34 -7.55 28.08
C ALA A 105 10.21 -6.65 27.56
N ILE A 106 9.66 -6.94 26.37
CA ILE A 106 8.56 -6.14 25.79
C ILE A 106 7.36 -6.13 26.72
N GLY A 107 6.92 -4.93 27.10
CA GLY A 107 5.80 -4.70 28.00
C GLY A 107 6.16 -4.63 29.48
N SER A 108 7.44 -4.77 29.84
CA SER A 108 7.96 -4.58 31.20
C SER A 108 8.73 -3.24 31.34
N HIS A 109 8.85 -2.75 32.57
CA HIS A 109 9.65 -1.58 32.87
C HIS A 109 11.14 -1.97 32.95
N GLN A 110 11.80 -2.12 31.80
CA GLN A 110 13.21 -2.43 31.71
C GLN A 110 14.01 -1.21 31.23
N PRO A 111 15.29 -1.08 31.61
CA PRO A 111 16.15 -0.06 31.02
C PRO A 111 16.37 -0.34 29.51
N PRO A 112 16.80 0.67 28.74
CA PRO A 112 17.08 0.51 27.32
C PRO A 112 18.16 -0.56 27.08
N PHE A 113 18.01 -1.33 26.01
CA PHE A 113 19.03 -2.25 25.53
C PHE A 113 19.97 -1.56 24.56
N LEU A 114 21.26 -1.84 24.67
CA LEU A 114 22.28 -1.44 23.69
C LEU A 114 22.72 -2.68 22.89
N LEU A 115 22.40 -2.71 21.59
CA LEU A 115 22.92 -3.73 20.69
C LEU A 115 24.18 -3.22 20.01
N GLN A 116 25.34 -3.74 20.45
CA GLN A 116 26.64 -3.40 19.88
C GLN A 116 27.07 -4.44 18.84
N GLY A 117 27.60 -4.00 17.72
CA GLY A 117 28.13 -4.87 16.67
C GLY A 117 28.68 -4.05 15.50
N ILE A 118 29.69 -4.60 14.82
CA ILE A 118 30.31 -3.97 13.65
C ILE A 118 29.33 -3.92 12.47
N THR A 119 29.67 -3.13 11.45
CA THR A 119 28.92 -3.12 10.19
C THR A 119 28.94 -4.51 9.56
N GLY A 120 27.80 -4.99 9.07
CA GLY A 120 27.67 -6.33 8.50
C GLY A 120 27.48 -7.46 9.51
N SER A 121 27.45 -7.20 10.83
CA SER A 121 27.23 -8.24 11.85
C SER A 121 25.79 -8.76 11.93
N GLY A 122 24.90 -8.36 11.02
CA GLY A 122 23.52 -8.82 10.97
C GLY A 122 22.56 -8.15 11.96
N LYS A 123 22.91 -6.98 12.53
CA LYS A 123 22.03 -6.23 13.45
C LYS A 123 20.63 -5.98 12.86
N THR A 124 20.54 -5.72 11.55
CA THR A 124 19.26 -5.47 10.89
C THR A 124 18.32 -6.68 11.03
N GLU A 125 18.81 -7.90 10.88
CA GLU A 125 17.99 -9.10 11.06
C GLU A 125 17.53 -9.25 12.52
N VAL A 126 18.39 -8.93 13.48
CA VAL A 126 18.01 -8.92 14.90
C VAL A 126 16.88 -7.92 15.15
N TYR A 127 16.95 -6.69 14.58
CA TYR A 127 15.87 -5.70 14.68
C TYR A 127 14.57 -6.22 14.05
N LEU A 128 14.63 -6.79 12.85
CA LEU A 128 13.46 -7.34 12.17
C LEU A 128 12.77 -8.40 13.04
N GLN A 129 13.52 -9.31 13.65
CA GLN A 129 12.95 -10.34 14.51
C GLN A 129 12.48 -9.82 15.87
N ILE A 130 13.07 -8.76 16.42
CA ILE A 130 12.56 -8.07 17.61
C ILE A 130 11.21 -7.40 17.31
N ILE A 131 11.11 -6.71 16.16
CA ILE A 131 9.87 -6.08 15.71
C ILE A 131 8.78 -7.12 15.52
N GLN A 132 9.10 -8.25 14.87
CA GLN A 132 8.16 -9.37 14.74
C GLN A 132 7.67 -9.84 16.11
N GLY A 133 8.57 -10.02 17.08
CA GLY A 133 8.21 -10.38 18.45
C GLY A 133 7.32 -9.35 19.15
N ALA A 134 7.44 -8.07 18.82
CA ALA A 134 6.52 -7.03 19.31
C ALA A 134 5.14 -7.15 18.66
N LEU A 135 5.09 -7.34 17.34
CA LEU A 135 3.85 -7.54 16.59
C LEU A 135 3.09 -8.79 17.06
N ASP A 136 3.80 -9.90 17.31
CA ASP A 136 3.22 -11.16 17.82
C ASP A 136 2.57 -10.98 19.21
N LYS A 137 3.05 -10.00 19.97
CA LYS A 137 2.46 -9.59 21.26
C LYS A 137 1.35 -8.52 21.12
N GLY A 138 0.89 -8.24 19.91
CA GLY A 138 -0.13 -7.23 19.63
C GLY A 138 0.33 -5.79 19.91
N LYS A 139 1.64 -5.54 19.84
CA LYS A 139 2.24 -4.21 19.99
C LYS A 139 2.63 -3.64 18.63
N THR A 140 2.89 -2.36 18.59
CA THR A 140 3.49 -1.66 17.46
C THR A 140 4.97 -1.37 17.74
N ALA A 141 5.74 -1.09 16.68
CA ALA A 141 7.15 -0.73 16.80
C ALA A 141 7.45 0.55 16.02
N ILE A 142 8.35 1.36 16.52
CA ILE A 142 8.90 2.53 15.82
C ILE A 142 10.41 2.31 15.68
N LEU A 143 10.90 2.31 14.44
CA LEU A 143 12.32 2.28 14.13
C LEU A 143 12.78 3.66 13.70
N LEU A 144 13.68 4.26 14.47
CA LEU A 144 14.31 5.53 14.13
C LEU A 144 15.66 5.28 13.49
N VAL A 145 15.87 5.83 12.32
CA VAL A 145 17.14 5.75 11.59
C VAL A 145 17.59 7.15 11.15
N PRO A 146 18.89 7.45 11.15
CA PRO A 146 19.37 8.66 10.52
C PRO A 146 18.94 8.70 9.05
N GLU A 147 18.53 9.85 8.54
CA GLU A 147 18.02 10.01 7.18
C GLU A 147 19.00 9.51 6.12
N ILE A 148 20.30 9.75 6.34
CA ILE A 148 21.39 9.23 5.48
C ILE A 148 21.48 7.69 5.44
N SER A 149 20.90 7.01 6.42
CA SER A 149 20.86 5.53 6.52
C SER A 149 19.55 4.94 6.03
N LEU A 150 18.54 5.76 5.74
CA LEU A 150 17.28 5.32 5.15
C LEU A 150 17.46 5.09 3.64
N THR A 151 18.17 4.03 3.30
CA THR A 151 18.42 3.64 1.91
C THR A 151 17.25 2.86 1.33
N PRO A 152 17.06 2.86 0.00
CA PRO A 152 16.06 2.01 -0.65
C PRO A 152 16.18 0.53 -0.23
N GLN A 153 17.40 0.01 -0.16
CA GLN A 153 17.66 -1.38 0.28
C GLN A 153 17.19 -1.67 1.71
N MET A 154 17.35 -0.70 2.63
CA MET A 154 16.84 -0.84 3.99
C MET A 154 15.32 -0.85 3.99
N THR A 155 14.70 0.08 3.31
CA THR A 155 13.25 0.17 3.14
C THR A 155 12.68 -1.13 2.56
N GLU A 156 13.24 -1.63 1.46
CA GLU A 156 12.84 -2.89 0.82
C GLU A 156 12.90 -4.08 1.79
N ARG A 157 13.91 -4.17 2.65
CA ARG A 157 14.03 -5.26 3.65
C ARG A 157 12.88 -5.25 4.65
N PHE A 158 12.45 -4.06 5.10
CA PHE A 158 11.32 -3.93 6.02
C PHE A 158 10.00 -4.24 5.32
N ILE A 159 9.81 -3.74 4.11
CA ILE A 159 8.63 -4.02 3.29
C ILE A 159 8.56 -5.52 2.96
N ALA A 160 9.67 -6.14 2.53
CA ALA A 160 9.73 -7.57 2.25
C ALA A 160 9.36 -8.45 3.47
N ARG A 161 9.65 -7.97 4.69
CA ARG A 161 9.38 -8.70 5.92
C ARG A 161 7.97 -8.48 6.46
N PHE A 162 7.44 -7.26 6.38
CA PHE A 162 6.22 -6.87 7.07
C PHE A 162 5.09 -6.43 6.14
N GLY A 163 5.36 -6.26 4.84
CA GLY A 163 4.37 -5.88 3.83
C GLY A 163 3.71 -4.53 4.14
N ASP A 164 2.41 -4.50 4.01
CA ASP A 164 1.54 -3.35 4.22
C ASP A 164 1.45 -2.84 5.68
N LYS A 165 2.10 -3.53 6.62
CA LYS A 165 2.20 -3.10 8.03
C LYS A 165 3.31 -2.08 8.26
N VAL A 166 4.08 -1.71 7.23
CA VAL A 166 5.19 -0.74 7.32
C VAL A 166 4.71 0.62 6.87
N ALA A 167 4.82 1.61 7.75
CA ALA A 167 4.71 3.02 7.43
C ALA A 167 6.12 3.65 7.37
N ILE A 168 6.41 4.44 6.34
CA ILE A 168 7.72 5.06 6.15
C ILE A 168 7.59 6.56 6.18
N LEU A 169 8.24 7.20 7.16
CA LEU A 169 8.19 8.65 7.35
C LEU A 169 9.59 9.24 7.19
N HIS A 170 9.74 10.19 6.26
CA HIS A 170 10.98 10.95 6.07
C HIS A 170 10.71 12.39 5.62
N SER A 171 11.74 13.24 5.60
CA SER A 171 11.60 14.67 5.30
C SER A 171 11.14 14.93 3.86
N GLY A 172 11.48 14.08 2.92
CA GLY A 172 11.10 14.20 1.51
C GLY A 172 9.63 13.93 1.20
N LEU A 173 8.86 13.37 2.15
CA LEU A 173 7.43 13.16 1.97
C LEU A 173 6.66 14.48 2.07
N SER A 174 5.71 14.67 1.18
CA SER A 174 4.72 15.75 1.26
C SER A 174 3.83 15.58 2.50
N ASN A 175 3.17 16.67 2.92
CA ASN A 175 2.23 16.60 4.04
C ASN A 175 1.06 15.63 3.81
N GLY A 176 0.68 15.38 2.56
CA GLY A 176 -0.34 14.39 2.19
C GLY A 176 0.14 12.96 2.40
N GLU A 177 1.35 12.65 1.92
CA GLU A 177 1.97 11.33 2.09
C GLU A 177 2.21 11.00 3.57
N LYS A 178 2.68 11.97 4.36
CA LYS A 178 2.83 11.81 5.82
C LYS A 178 1.52 11.57 6.57
N TYR A 179 0.40 11.97 5.99
CA TYR A 179 -0.92 11.72 6.57
C TYR A 179 -1.46 10.34 6.20
N ASP A 180 -1.14 9.88 4.99
CA ASP A 180 -1.60 8.59 4.47
C ASP A 180 -0.84 7.41 5.12
N GLU A 181 0.42 7.61 5.55
CA GLU A 181 1.24 6.66 6.33
C GLU A 181 0.82 6.60 7.81
#